data_a1e82dcfd23507b6b23fdf98bbd22221
#
_entry.id   a1e82dcfd23507b6b23fdf98bbd22221
#
_cell.length_a   1.000
_cell.length_b   1.000
_cell.length_c   1.000
_cell.angle_alpha   90.00
_cell.angle_beta   90.00
_cell.angle_gamma   90.00
#
_symmetry.space_group_name_H-M   'P 1'
#
loop_
_entity.id
_entity.type
_entity.pdbx_description
1 polymer ?
#
loop_
_entity_poly.entity_id
_entity_poly.type
_entity_poly.pdbx_seq_one_letter_code
_entity_poly.pdbx_strand_id
1 'polypeptide(L)'
;MYRLNIDSQGGFEVIDLKRNSKKELVEAKGVRTRRSSIYQPNQKEDFKLSRGKFSDFLTCEKCFYMDRVMGLDAPGTPGWTLNETTDVLLKKEFDECREKQIPHRLFLENSLEYLVPFEHEDMDKWRDSLRHGLISRFKDTNIILSGGVDDIWQDTRTGKLVVVDYKSQANFKPLDPESYLSDVYHEGYKIQMDFYSYLLTEMGFDVDPTAYFLVCNADRGANGFFGKMDFTETLIPYQWSIDWIPDRVQSMIEVMNSSKIPDSNPSCKNCAYAKQRAMFP
;
A
#
# COMPACT_ATOMS: atom_id res chain seq x y z
N MET A 1 -17.23 36.07 -0.94
CA MET A 1 -18.02 35.32 0.04
C MET A 1 -18.61 34.12 -0.67
N TYR A 2 -18.01 32.89 -0.45
CA TYR A 2 -18.53 31.65 -1.05
C TYR A 2 -19.82 31.28 -0.29
N ARG A 3 -20.93 31.16 -1.00
CA ARG A 3 -22.19 30.65 -0.43
C ARG A 3 -22.15 29.13 -0.47
N LEU A 4 -22.60 28.49 0.61
CA LEU A 4 -22.87 27.05 0.59
C LEU A 4 -23.95 26.78 -0.47
N ASN A 5 -23.73 25.81 -1.34
CA ASN A 5 -24.76 25.39 -2.28
C ASN A 5 -25.86 24.66 -1.51
N ILE A 6 -27.04 25.22 -1.58
CA ILE A 6 -28.27 24.65 -1.04
C ILE A 6 -29.08 24.17 -2.24
N ASP A 7 -29.49 22.89 -2.23
CA ASP A 7 -30.33 22.34 -3.28
C ASP A 7 -31.76 22.96 -3.27
N SER A 8 -32.57 22.64 -4.28
CA SER A 8 -33.92 23.15 -4.42
C SER A 8 -34.88 22.70 -3.30
N GLN A 9 -34.46 21.79 -2.42
CA GLN A 9 -35.21 21.27 -1.27
C GLN A 9 -34.66 21.78 0.06
N GLY A 10 -33.70 22.70 0.06
CA GLY A 10 -33.06 23.24 1.26
C GLY A 10 -31.99 22.38 1.87
N GLY A 11 -31.54 21.29 1.18
CA GLY A 11 -30.47 20.40 1.60
C GLY A 11 -29.09 20.95 1.26
N PHE A 12 -28.09 20.69 2.11
CA PHE A 12 -26.72 21.06 1.86
C PHE A 12 -26.06 20.03 0.91
N GLU A 13 -25.31 20.51 -0.07
CA GLU A 13 -24.40 19.62 -0.85
C GLU A 13 -23.27 19.12 0.07
N VAL A 14 -23.38 17.89 0.54
CA VAL A 14 -22.38 17.24 1.41
C VAL A 14 -21.30 16.58 0.56
N ILE A 15 -20.04 16.68 1.00
CA ILE A 15 -18.85 16.31 0.21
C ILE A 15 -18.77 14.80 -0.05
N ASP A 16 -19.15 13.95 0.91
CA ASP A 16 -18.93 12.50 0.86
C ASP A 16 -20.04 11.69 0.16
N LEU A 17 -20.93 12.36 -0.57
CA LEU A 17 -21.96 11.68 -1.35
C LEU A 17 -21.40 11.22 -2.71
N LYS A 18 -21.91 10.08 -3.20
CA LYS A 18 -21.49 9.53 -4.48
C LYS A 18 -21.82 10.48 -5.63
N ARG A 19 -20.80 10.78 -6.44
CA ARG A 19 -20.91 11.62 -7.64
C ARG A 19 -20.36 10.93 -8.87
N ASN A 20 -20.89 11.27 -10.03
CA ASN A 20 -20.34 10.85 -11.33
C ASN A 20 -19.18 11.76 -11.76
N SER A 21 -18.61 11.51 -12.94
CA SER A 21 -17.51 12.30 -13.53
C SER A 21 -17.87 13.77 -13.78
N LYS A 22 -19.17 14.09 -13.89
CA LYS A 22 -19.71 15.46 -14.04
C LYS A 22 -19.96 16.14 -12.71
N LYS A 23 -19.56 15.49 -11.59
CA LYS A 23 -19.81 15.95 -10.20
C LYS A 23 -21.28 15.96 -9.76
N GLU A 24 -22.18 15.35 -10.52
CA GLU A 24 -23.60 15.21 -10.18
C GLU A 24 -23.80 14.09 -9.17
N LEU A 25 -24.73 14.27 -8.22
CA LEU A 25 -25.12 13.25 -7.26
C LEU A 25 -25.74 12.04 -8.00
N VAL A 26 -25.32 10.84 -7.63
CA VAL A 26 -25.85 9.60 -8.16
C VAL A 26 -26.10 8.60 -7.03
N GLU A 27 -26.98 7.64 -7.27
CA GLU A 27 -27.26 6.56 -6.33
C GLU A 27 -25.97 5.81 -5.96
N ALA A 28 -25.68 5.68 -4.68
CA ALA A 28 -24.60 4.87 -4.17
C ALA A 28 -25.01 3.39 -4.17
N LYS A 29 -24.17 2.54 -4.77
CA LYS A 29 -24.35 1.08 -4.78
C LYS A 29 -23.23 0.46 -3.95
N GLY A 30 -23.60 -0.34 -2.96
CA GLY A 30 -22.64 -1.04 -2.10
C GLY A 30 -22.02 -2.29 -2.77
N VAL A 31 -22.07 -2.38 -4.10
CA VAL A 31 -21.54 -3.49 -4.86
C VAL A 31 -20.70 -3.00 -6.05
N ARG A 32 -19.68 -3.75 -6.40
CA ARG A 32 -18.81 -3.47 -7.54
C ARG A 32 -19.56 -3.70 -8.85
N THR A 33 -19.43 -2.74 -9.74
CA THR A 33 -20.00 -2.84 -11.10
C THR A 33 -19.03 -3.49 -12.11
N ARG A 34 -17.71 -3.40 -11.83
CA ARG A 34 -16.67 -3.96 -12.69
C ARG A 34 -16.48 -5.44 -12.40
N ARG A 35 -17.00 -6.32 -13.27
CA ARG A 35 -16.92 -7.77 -13.13
C ARG A 35 -15.51 -8.33 -13.04
N SER A 36 -14.53 -7.77 -13.75
CA SER A 36 -13.13 -8.21 -13.68
C SER A 36 -12.44 -7.98 -12.32
N SER A 37 -13.08 -7.28 -11.39
CA SER A 37 -12.61 -7.12 -10.02
C SER A 37 -13.31 -8.06 -9.01
N ILE A 38 -14.17 -8.96 -9.51
CA ILE A 38 -14.91 -9.96 -8.72
C ILE A 38 -14.47 -11.35 -9.20
N TYR A 39 -13.92 -12.13 -8.28
CA TYR A 39 -13.47 -13.49 -8.54
C TYR A 39 -14.67 -14.44 -8.58
N GLN A 40 -14.73 -15.28 -9.61
CA GLN A 40 -15.69 -16.37 -9.65
C GLN A 40 -15.01 -17.64 -9.14
N PRO A 41 -15.58 -18.31 -8.12
CA PRO A 41 -14.97 -19.53 -7.58
C PRO A 41 -14.60 -20.52 -8.69
N ASN A 42 -13.36 -20.99 -8.66
CA ASN A 42 -12.76 -21.92 -9.64
C ASN A 42 -12.66 -21.37 -11.09
N GLN A 43 -12.71 -20.05 -11.30
CA GLN A 43 -12.46 -19.47 -12.62
C GLN A 43 -11.08 -19.85 -13.15
N LYS A 44 -10.94 -19.88 -14.47
CA LYS A 44 -9.68 -20.21 -15.16
C LYS A 44 -8.96 -18.95 -15.66
N GLU A 45 -9.68 -17.88 -15.85
CA GLU A 45 -9.14 -16.58 -16.28
C GLU A 45 -8.26 -16.00 -15.19
N ASP A 46 -7.20 -15.34 -15.63
CA ASP A 46 -6.27 -14.66 -14.72
C ASP A 46 -7.01 -13.65 -13.83
N PHE A 47 -6.66 -13.67 -12.55
CA PHE A 47 -7.21 -12.75 -11.57
C PHE A 47 -6.10 -12.04 -10.79
N LYS A 48 -6.04 -10.71 -10.92
CA LYS A 48 -5.01 -9.88 -10.29
C LYS A 48 -5.39 -9.52 -8.85
N LEU A 49 -4.51 -9.83 -7.93
CA LEU A 49 -4.62 -9.48 -6.51
C LEU A 49 -3.45 -8.59 -6.09
N SER A 50 -3.76 -7.40 -5.60
CA SER A 50 -2.74 -6.48 -5.11
C SER A 50 -2.29 -6.82 -3.70
N ARG A 51 -1.11 -6.32 -3.32
CA ARG A 51 -0.60 -6.36 -1.94
C ARG A 51 -1.66 -5.89 -0.93
N GLY A 52 -2.40 -4.81 -1.24
CA GLY A 52 -3.48 -4.34 -0.37
C GLY A 52 -4.56 -5.40 -0.16
N LYS A 53 -4.93 -6.16 -1.20
CA LYS A 53 -5.93 -7.24 -1.08
C LYS A 53 -5.40 -8.45 -0.32
N PHE A 54 -4.11 -8.74 -0.43
CA PHE A 54 -3.47 -9.71 0.42
C PHE A 54 -3.49 -9.29 1.89
N SER A 55 -3.21 -8.02 2.19
CA SER A 55 -3.34 -7.49 3.56
C SER A 55 -4.78 -7.50 4.09
N ASP A 56 -5.78 -7.22 3.23
CA ASP A 56 -7.20 -7.35 3.59
C ASP A 56 -7.55 -8.79 4.00
N PHE A 57 -7.03 -9.79 3.25
CA PHE A 57 -7.19 -11.21 3.58
C PHE A 57 -6.59 -11.56 4.94
N LEU A 58 -5.35 -11.15 5.19
CA LEU A 58 -4.67 -11.38 6.47
C LEU A 58 -5.40 -10.73 7.65
N THR A 59 -6.03 -9.58 7.41
CA THR A 59 -6.78 -8.85 8.45
C THR A 59 -8.11 -9.52 8.77
N CYS A 60 -8.88 -9.90 7.76
CA CYS A 60 -10.19 -10.53 7.93
C CYS A 60 -10.64 -11.24 6.66
N GLU A 61 -10.59 -12.57 6.65
CA GLU A 61 -10.98 -13.40 5.51
C GLU A 61 -12.41 -13.11 5.03
N LYS A 62 -13.34 -12.86 5.96
CA LYS A 62 -14.72 -12.50 5.61
C LYS A 62 -14.81 -11.20 4.84
N CYS A 63 -14.12 -10.15 5.29
CA CYS A 63 -14.11 -8.87 4.57
C CYS A 63 -13.50 -9.02 3.17
N PHE A 64 -12.40 -9.76 3.07
CA PHE A 64 -11.76 -10.08 1.80
C PHE A 64 -12.70 -10.86 0.85
N TYR A 65 -13.37 -11.91 1.36
CA TYR A 65 -14.31 -12.70 0.58
C TYR A 65 -15.50 -11.86 0.09
N MET A 66 -16.08 -11.04 0.99
CA MET A 66 -17.18 -10.15 0.64
C MET A 66 -16.78 -9.16 -0.46
N ASP A 67 -15.55 -8.62 -0.40
CA ASP A 67 -15.02 -7.69 -1.39
C ASP A 67 -14.70 -8.41 -2.72
N ARG A 68 -13.94 -9.52 -2.68
CA ARG A 68 -13.39 -10.13 -3.89
C ARG A 68 -14.29 -11.16 -4.55
N VAL A 69 -15.12 -11.86 -3.80
CA VAL A 69 -16.01 -12.92 -4.33
C VAL A 69 -17.45 -12.44 -4.43
N MET A 70 -17.95 -11.76 -3.38
CA MET A 70 -19.34 -11.27 -3.38
C MET A 70 -19.48 -9.88 -4.02
N GLY A 71 -18.35 -9.19 -4.27
CA GLY A 71 -18.34 -7.89 -4.90
C GLY A 71 -18.84 -6.73 -4.02
N LEU A 72 -18.86 -6.91 -2.70
CA LEU A 72 -19.24 -5.81 -1.77
C LEU A 72 -18.20 -4.70 -1.84
N ASP A 73 -18.65 -3.47 -2.08
CA ASP A 73 -17.78 -2.30 -2.21
C ASP A 73 -17.89 -1.42 -0.96
N ALA A 74 -16.86 -1.49 -0.11
CA ALA A 74 -16.80 -0.67 1.10
C ALA A 74 -16.60 0.81 0.75
N PRO A 75 -17.14 1.75 1.55
CA PRO A 75 -16.84 3.16 1.39
C PRO A 75 -15.33 3.41 1.47
N GLY A 76 -14.80 4.19 0.51
CA GLY A 76 -13.40 4.59 0.48
C GLY A 76 -13.10 5.68 1.51
N THR A 77 -11.82 5.86 1.81
CA THR A 77 -11.30 7.00 2.57
C THR A 77 -10.67 8.03 1.63
N PRO A 78 -10.70 9.33 1.97
CA PRO A 78 -9.97 10.35 1.21
C PRO A 78 -8.46 10.03 1.16
N GLY A 79 -7.80 10.43 0.07
CA GLY A 79 -6.34 10.29 -0.07
C GLY A 79 -5.57 11.19 0.92
N TRP A 80 -4.36 10.77 1.26
CA TRP A 80 -3.43 11.48 2.16
C TRP A 80 -2.48 12.37 1.34
N THR A 81 -3.00 13.45 0.75
CA THR A 81 -2.30 14.27 -0.25
C THR A 81 -0.97 14.85 0.22
N LEU A 82 -0.81 15.15 1.52
CA LEU A 82 0.47 15.63 2.04
C LEU A 82 1.52 14.51 2.08
N ASN A 83 1.12 13.28 2.44
CA ASN A 83 2.01 12.12 2.39
C ASN A 83 2.39 11.79 0.94
N GLU A 84 1.44 11.86 0.00
CA GLU A 84 1.71 11.72 -1.44
C GLU A 84 2.71 12.77 -1.93
N THR A 85 2.67 13.99 -1.39
CA THR A 85 3.61 15.05 -1.76
C THR A 85 5.03 14.74 -1.29
N THR A 86 5.22 14.25 -0.06
CA THR A 86 6.56 13.83 0.42
C THR A 86 7.10 12.68 -0.43
N ASP A 87 6.29 11.70 -0.77
CA ASP A 87 6.65 10.59 -1.64
C ASP A 87 7.10 11.08 -3.03
N VAL A 88 6.34 11.98 -3.65
CA VAL A 88 6.70 12.57 -4.95
C VAL A 88 8.01 13.34 -4.90
N LEU A 89 8.28 14.08 -3.82
CA LEU A 89 9.52 14.86 -3.68
C LEU A 89 10.72 13.94 -3.46
N LEU A 90 10.62 12.92 -2.63
CA LEU A 90 11.66 11.91 -2.45
C LEU A 90 11.99 11.21 -3.79
N LYS A 91 10.98 10.77 -4.53
CA LYS A 91 11.18 10.15 -5.84
C LYS A 91 11.99 11.05 -6.79
N LYS A 92 11.72 12.36 -6.81
CA LYS A 92 12.52 13.30 -7.61
C LYS A 92 13.99 13.35 -7.20
N GLU A 93 14.29 13.42 -5.90
CA GLU A 93 15.67 13.40 -5.40
C GLU A 93 16.40 12.10 -5.77
N PHE A 94 15.74 10.96 -5.55
CA PHE A 94 16.33 9.66 -5.88
C PHE A 94 16.47 9.46 -7.39
N ASP A 95 15.55 9.98 -8.20
CA ASP A 95 15.62 9.87 -9.66
C ASP A 95 16.78 10.68 -10.26
N GLU A 96 17.11 11.86 -9.69
CA GLU A 96 18.34 12.59 -10.07
C GLU A 96 19.62 11.77 -9.80
N CYS A 97 19.64 11.04 -8.70
CA CYS A 97 20.77 10.15 -8.36
C CYS A 97 20.78 8.91 -9.26
N ARG A 98 19.60 8.37 -9.62
CA ARG A 98 19.43 7.21 -10.50
C ARG A 98 19.94 7.50 -11.90
N GLU A 99 19.60 8.64 -12.48
CA GLU A 99 20.08 9.06 -13.80
C GLU A 99 21.60 9.19 -13.86
N LYS A 100 22.22 9.62 -12.76
CA LYS A 100 23.68 9.82 -12.65
C LYS A 100 24.41 8.59 -12.12
N GLN A 101 23.70 7.58 -11.66
CA GLN A 101 24.24 6.39 -10.98
C GLN A 101 25.19 6.74 -9.83
N ILE A 102 24.76 7.69 -8.97
CA ILE A 102 25.50 8.14 -7.80
C ILE A 102 24.74 7.89 -6.50
N PRO A 103 25.43 7.72 -5.36
CA PRO A 103 24.80 7.61 -4.06
C PRO A 103 23.95 8.86 -3.72
N HIS A 104 22.78 8.64 -3.15
CA HIS A 104 21.98 9.72 -2.59
C HIS A 104 22.63 10.28 -1.31
N ARG A 105 22.37 11.56 -0.94
CA ARG A 105 22.91 12.19 0.27
C ARG A 105 22.68 11.36 1.54
N LEU A 106 21.50 10.76 1.70
CA LEU A 106 21.18 9.93 2.85
C LEU A 106 22.06 8.67 2.93
N PHE A 107 22.54 8.14 1.80
CA PHE A 107 23.47 7.02 1.82
C PHE A 107 24.82 7.44 2.40
N LEU A 108 25.32 8.61 2.01
CA LEU A 108 26.57 9.16 2.54
C LEU A 108 26.47 9.46 4.04
N GLU A 109 25.35 10.03 4.50
CA GLU A 109 25.10 10.36 5.90
C GLU A 109 24.97 9.10 6.79
N ASN A 110 24.62 7.93 6.21
CA ASN A 110 24.40 6.68 6.93
C ASN A 110 25.46 5.59 6.65
N SER A 111 26.61 5.96 6.04
CA SER A 111 27.69 5.02 5.66
C SER A 111 27.21 3.88 4.74
N LEU A 112 26.33 4.21 3.80
CA LEU A 112 25.72 3.32 2.79
C LEU A 112 26.11 3.77 1.38
N GLU A 113 27.26 4.40 1.18
CA GLU A 113 27.75 4.94 -0.09
C GLU A 113 27.90 3.91 -1.21
N TYR A 114 27.82 2.64 -0.88
CA TYR A 114 27.77 1.52 -1.84
C TYR A 114 26.37 1.28 -2.44
N LEU A 115 25.35 1.95 -1.93
CA LEU A 115 24.01 1.92 -2.50
C LEU A 115 23.84 3.02 -3.55
N VAL A 116 23.14 2.67 -4.62
CA VAL A 116 22.64 3.62 -5.63
C VAL A 116 21.18 3.33 -5.92
N PRO A 117 20.38 4.31 -6.34
CA PRO A 117 19.03 4.04 -6.84
C PRO A 117 19.12 3.16 -8.10
N PHE A 118 18.37 2.05 -8.11
CA PHE A 118 18.42 1.05 -9.18
C PHE A 118 17.82 1.58 -10.47
N GLU A 119 18.57 1.50 -11.57
CA GLU A 119 18.10 1.88 -12.90
C GLU A 119 17.47 0.69 -13.62
N HIS A 120 16.22 0.83 -14.06
CA HIS A 120 15.52 -0.19 -14.82
C HIS A 120 14.44 0.47 -15.70
N GLU A 121 14.26 -0.04 -16.93
CA GLU A 121 13.28 0.49 -17.90
C GLU A 121 11.84 0.47 -17.43
N ASP A 122 11.50 -0.45 -16.51
CA ASP A 122 10.15 -0.59 -15.94
C ASP A 122 9.98 0.09 -14.59
N MET A 123 10.95 0.87 -14.09
CA MET A 123 10.88 1.47 -12.75
C MET A 123 9.58 2.28 -12.55
N ASP A 124 9.20 3.10 -13.50
CA ASP A 124 7.95 3.88 -13.42
C ASP A 124 6.70 2.99 -13.39
N LYS A 125 6.73 1.86 -14.12
CA LYS A 125 5.64 0.88 -14.07
C LYS A 125 5.58 0.19 -12.70
N TRP A 126 6.72 -0.17 -12.13
CA TRP A 126 6.79 -0.82 -10.82
C TRP A 126 6.29 0.06 -9.68
N ARG A 127 6.43 1.37 -9.81
CA ARG A 127 5.92 2.40 -8.89
C ARG A 127 4.43 2.69 -9.07
N ASP A 128 3.84 2.41 -10.25
CA ASP A 128 2.41 2.63 -10.51
C ASP A 128 1.55 1.48 -9.93
N SER A 129 1.25 1.56 -8.66
CA SER A 129 0.45 0.56 -7.94
C SER A 129 -0.99 0.40 -8.45
N LEU A 130 -1.53 1.42 -9.11
CA LEU A 130 -2.93 1.42 -9.56
C LEU A 130 -3.14 0.65 -10.87
N ARG A 131 -2.16 0.71 -11.78
CA ARG A 131 -2.29 0.14 -13.13
C ARG A 131 -1.34 -1.03 -13.35
N HIS A 132 -0.12 -0.91 -12.88
CA HIS A 132 1.01 -1.80 -13.16
C HIS A 132 1.53 -2.47 -11.89
N GLY A 133 2.61 -1.97 -11.31
CA GLY A 133 3.32 -2.53 -10.18
C GLY A 133 4.26 -3.67 -10.56
N LEU A 134 4.98 -4.21 -9.60
CA LEU A 134 5.63 -5.51 -9.69
C LEU A 134 4.55 -6.57 -9.90
N ILE A 135 4.80 -7.57 -10.75
CA ILE A 135 3.79 -8.58 -11.10
C ILE A 135 4.47 -9.95 -11.15
N SER A 136 3.88 -10.93 -10.45
CA SER A 136 4.26 -12.33 -10.56
C SER A 136 3.04 -13.25 -10.54
N ARG A 137 3.07 -14.33 -11.31
CA ARG A 137 2.07 -15.40 -11.24
C ARG A 137 2.38 -16.31 -10.06
N PHE A 138 1.39 -16.59 -9.25
CA PHE A 138 1.57 -17.51 -8.14
C PHE A 138 1.53 -18.97 -8.63
N LYS A 139 2.69 -19.61 -8.71
CA LYS A 139 2.85 -21.01 -9.16
C LYS A 139 2.07 -21.25 -10.47
N ASP A 140 1.52 -22.44 -10.64
CA ASP A 140 0.68 -22.83 -11.80
C ASP A 140 -0.80 -22.45 -11.62
N THR A 141 -1.09 -21.34 -10.94
CA THR A 141 -2.47 -20.88 -10.72
C THR A 141 -2.85 -19.75 -11.68
N ASN A 142 -4.13 -19.37 -11.68
CA ASN A 142 -4.62 -18.19 -12.37
C ASN A 142 -4.48 -16.90 -11.57
N ILE A 143 -3.80 -16.94 -10.42
CA ILE A 143 -3.63 -15.77 -9.55
C ILE A 143 -2.37 -15.01 -9.92
N ILE A 144 -2.56 -13.73 -10.21
CA ILE A 144 -1.48 -12.77 -10.48
C ILE A 144 -1.34 -11.86 -9.27
N LEU A 145 -0.24 -11.97 -8.57
CA LEU A 145 0.09 -11.08 -7.46
C LEU A 145 0.70 -9.78 -7.98
N SER A 146 0.39 -8.67 -7.32
CA SER A 146 0.94 -7.37 -7.73
C SER A 146 1.13 -6.41 -6.56
N GLY A 147 2.12 -5.51 -6.71
CA GLY A 147 2.36 -4.45 -5.73
C GLY A 147 3.19 -3.32 -6.32
N GLY A 148 2.90 -2.08 -5.97
CA GLY A 148 3.71 -0.93 -6.35
C GLY A 148 4.71 -0.62 -5.26
N VAL A 149 6.00 -0.64 -5.59
CA VAL A 149 7.08 -0.21 -4.69
C VAL A 149 7.21 1.31 -4.69
N ASP A 150 7.71 1.89 -3.62
CA ASP A 150 8.05 3.30 -3.64
C ASP A 150 9.40 3.51 -4.31
N ASP A 151 10.40 2.68 -3.98
CA ASP A 151 11.68 2.67 -4.66
C ASP A 151 12.41 1.32 -4.56
N ILE A 152 13.44 1.15 -5.38
CA ILE A 152 14.40 0.05 -5.35
C ILE A 152 15.79 0.65 -5.46
N TRP A 153 16.69 0.22 -4.58
CA TRP A 153 18.12 0.56 -4.63
C TRP A 153 18.93 -0.66 -5.00
N GLN A 154 20.20 -0.48 -5.33
CA GLN A 154 21.13 -1.56 -5.64
C GLN A 154 22.40 -1.43 -4.81
N ASP A 155 22.82 -2.52 -4.20
CA ASP A 155 24.18 -2.64 -3.63
C ASP A 155 25.18 -2.89 -4.76
N THR A 156 26.00 -1.90 -5.05
CA THR A 156 27.01 -1.95 -6.15
C THR A 156 28.10 -2.97 -5.92
N ARG A 157 28.30 -3.46 -4.69
CA ARG A 157 29.30 -4.49 -4.34
C ARG A 157 28.81 -5.90 -4.69
N THR A 158 27.51 -6.14 -4.56
CA THR A 158 26.89 -7.46 -4.73
C THR A 158 26.00 -7.56 -5.94
N GLY A 159 25.51 -6.42 -6.45
CA GLY A 159 24.49 -6.35 -7.49
C GLY A 159 23.07 -6.60 -6.97
N LYS A 160 22.88 -6.91 -5.69
CA LYS A 160 21.57 -7.20 -5.11
C LYS A 160 20.67 -5.99 -5.04
N LEU A 161 19.35 -6.24 -5.21
CA LEU A 161 18.34 -5.20 -5.11
C LEU A 161 17.85 -5.03 -3.67
N VAL A 162 17.67 -3.80 -3.26
CA VAL A 162 17.22 -3.41 -1.92
C VAL A 162 15.83 -2.79 -2.04
N VAL A 163 14.83 -3.40 -1.43
CA VAL A 163 13.45 -2.88 -1.41
C VAL A 163 13.36 -1.69 -0.45
N VAL A 164 12.66 -0.66 -0.89
CA VAL A 164 12.50 0.57 -0.12
C VAL A 164 11.06 1.03 -0.11
N ASP A 165 10.62 1.49 1.05
CA ASP A 165 9.27 2.00 1.25
C ASP A 165 9.32 3.34 2.01
N TYR A 166 8.68 4.36 1.44
CA TYR A 166 8.66 5.71 1.97
C TYR A 166 7.49 5.88 2.94
N LYS A 167 7.79 6.39 4.12
CA LYS A 167 6.78 6.65 5.15
C LYS A 167 6.86 8.09 5.63
N SER A 168 5.72 8.75 5.69
CA SER A 168 5.59 10.09 6.27
C SER A 168 4.75 10.04 7.53
N GLN A 169 5.24 10.67 8.57
CA GLN A 169 4.55 10.76 9.86
C GLN A 169 4.86 12.09 10.55
N ALA A 170 4.24 12.31 11.69
CA ALA A 170 4.54 13.44 12.56
C ALA A 170 4.47 12.99 14.02
N ASN A 171 5.62 12.90 14.68
CA ASN A 171 5.74 12.55 16.08
C ASN A 171 6.57 13.61 16.83
N PHE A 172 6.33 13.78 18.14
CA PHE A 172 7.12 14.66 18.99
C PHE A 172 8.50 14.07 19.38
N LYS A 173 8.61 12.75 19.33
CA LYS A 173 9.85 12.04 19.70
C LYS A 173 10.67 11.73 18.46
N PRO A 174 12.00 11.78 18.56
CA PRO A 174 12.87 11.23 17.54
C PRO A 174 12.51 9.76 17.26
N LEU A 175 12.70 9.33 16.02
CA LEU A 175 12.52 7.93 15.64
C LEU A 175 13.64 7.07 16.21
N ASP A 176 13.25 6.00 16.87
CA ASP A 176 14.12 4.91 17.25
C ASP A 176 13.77 3.68 16.43
N PRO A 177 14.72 3.10 15.67
CA PRO A 177 14.45 1.96 14.77
C PRO A 177 13.84 0.74 15.46
N GLU A 178 14.30 0.40 16.68
CA GLU A 178 13.79 -0.75 17.41
C GLU A 178 12.31 -0.55 17.82
N SER A 179 12.02 0.62 18.40
CA SER A 179 10.64 1.00 18.74
C SER A 179 9.73 1.06 17.51
N TYR A 180 10.25 1.56 16.38
CA TYR A 180 9.48 1.61 15.13
C TYR A 180 9.11 0.22 14.63
N LEU A 181 10.08 -0.71 14.60
CA LEU A 181 9.85 -2.06 14.12
C LEU A 181 9.04 -2.93 15.11
N SER A 182 9.05 -2.63 16.41
CA SER A 182 8.25 -3.35 17.41
C SER A 182 6.81 -2.84 17.55
N ASP A 183 6.48 -1.71 16.94
CA ASP A 183 5.12 -1.15 17.00
C ASP A 183 4.14 -2.01 16.19
N VAL A 184 3.09 -2.49 16.86
CA VAL A 184 2.04 -3.31 16.26
C VAL A 184 1.30 -2.60 15.10
N TYR A 185 1.25 -1.28 15.11
CA TYR A 185 0.67 -0.49 14.00
C TYR A 185 1.52 -0.51 12.73
N HIS A 186 2.80 -0.89 12.83
CA HIS A 186 3.71 -1.00 11.70
C HIS A 186 3.80 -2.42 11.11
N GLU A 187 3.10 -3.41 11.68
CA GLU A 187 3.06 -4.78 11.12
C GLU A 187 2.64 -4.79 9.64
N GLY A 188 1.66 -3.96 9.28
CA GLY A 188 1.23 -3.83 7.89
C GLY A 188 2.32 -3.32 6.94
N TYR A 189 3.29 -2.54 7.45
CA TYR A 189 4.44 -2.07 6.67
C TYR A 189 5.46 -3.19 6.46
N LYS A 190 5.71 -4.03 7.48
CA LYS A 190 6.59 -5.20 7.36
C LYS A 190 6.03 -6.22 6.35
N ILE A 191 4.73 -6.51 6.42
CA ILE A 191 4.03 -7.35 5.43
C ILE A 191 4.20 -6.77 4.01
N GLN A 192 4.18 -5.47 3.86
CA GLN A 192 4.38 -4.78 2.58
C GLN A 192 5.80 -5.03 2.04
N MET A 193 6.82 -4.90 2.88
CA MET A 193 8.21 -5.15 2.51
C MET A 193 8.45 -6.62 2.13
N ASP A 194 7.97 -7.55 2.94
CA ASP A 194 8.05 -8.98 2.66
C ASP A 194 7.40 -9.31 1.31
N PHE A 195 6.22 -8.75 1.05
CA PHE A 195 5.49 -9.00 -0.18
C PHE A 195 6.20 -8.44 -1.43
N TYR A 196 6.82 -7.26 -1.33
CA TYR A 196 7.58 -6.70 -2.45
C TYR A 196 8.88 -7.47 -2.70
N SER A 197 9.57 -7.87 -1.63
CA SER A 197 10.75 -8.73 -1.73
C SER A 197 10.40 -10.09 -2.35
N TYR A 198 9.26 -10.67 -1.97
CA TYR A 198 8.72 -11.87 -2.60
C TYR A 198 8.47 -11.67 -4.10
N LEU A 199 7.79 -10.60 -4.51
CA LEU A 199 7.52 -10.34 -5.93
C LEU A 199 8.81 -10.18 -6.74
N LEU A 200 9.79 -9.42 -6.26
CA LEU A 200 11.07 -9.25 -6.93
C LEU A 200 11.84 -10.57 -7.07
N THR A 201 11.83 -11.40 -6.01
CA THR A 201 12.45 -12.73 -6.04
C THR A 201 11.76 -13.64 -7.08
N GLU A 202 10.43 -13.65 -7.12
CA GLU A 202 9.65 -14.42 -8.12
C GLU A 202 9.84 -13.90 -9.55
N MET A 203 10.18 -12.62 -9.71
CA MET A 203 10.54 -12.02 -11.00
C MET A 203 11.99 -12.37 -11.42
N GLY A 204 12.75 -13.06 -10.58
CA GLY A 204 14.10 -13.54 -10.86
C GLY A 204 15.24 -12.60 -10.46
N PHE A 205 14.96 -11.56 -9.66
CA PHE A 205 15.99 -10.68 -9.12
C PHE A 205 16.62 -11.25 -7.85
N ASP A 206 17.92 -10.99 -7.67
CA ASP A 206 18.63 -11.26 -6.42
C ASP A 206 18.38 -10.09 -5.44
N VAL A 207 17.64 -10.36 -4.38
CA VAL A 207 17.20 -9.33 -3.41
C VAL A 207 18.05 -9.41 -2.16
N ASP A 208 18.55 -8.26 -1.70
CA ASP A 208 19.29 -8.15 -0.44
C ASP A 208 18.37 -8.50 0.73
N PRO A 209 18.83 -9.27 1.73
CA PRO A 209 18.00 -9.61 2.90
C PRO A 209 17.58 -8.39 3.73
N THR A 210 18.23 -7.25 3.53
CA THR A 210 17.90 -6.00 4.19
C THR A 210 17.11 -5.09 3.26
N ALA A 211 15.92 -4.71 3.67
CA ALA A 211 15.12 -3.66 3.07
C ALA A 211 15.16 -2.39 3.95
N TYR A 212 14.72 -1.24 3.47
CA TYR A 212 14.73 -0.01 4.26
C TYR A 212 13.37 0.69 4.25
N PHE A 213 12.91 1.10 5.43
CA PHE A 213 11.93 2.16 5.53
C PHE A 213 12.68 3.50 5.54
N LEU A 214 12.35 4.39 4.61
CA LEU A 214 12.76 5.79 4.66
C LEU A 214 11.62 6.58 5.29
N VAL A 215 11.79 6.95 6.55
CA VAL A 215 10.74 7.61 7.34
C VAL A 215 11.02 9.10 7.45
N CYS A 216 10.13 9.91 6.87
CA CYS A 216 10.11 11.37 6.99
C CYS A 216 9.21 11.76 8.16
N ASN A 217 9.81 12.19 9.26
CA ASN A 217 9.10 12.63 10.46
C ASN A 217 9.03 14.16 10.52
N ALA A 218 7.82 14.71 10.34
CA ALA A 218 7.61 16.16 10.47
C ALA A 218 7.77 16.60 11.93
N ASP A 219 8.47 17.73 12.14
CA ASP A 219 8.68 18.32 13.46
C ASP A 219 7.38 18.93 13.98
N ARG A 220 6.77 18.26 14.95
CA ARG A 220 5.60 18.77 15.69
C ARG A 220 5.95 19.70 16.85
N GLY A 221 7.22 19.80 17.23
CA GLY A 221 7.73 20.68 18.29
C GLY A 221 8.09 22.07 17.81
N ALA A 222 7.98 22.38 16.52
CA ALA A 222 8.29 23.68 15.94
C ALA A 222 7.43 24.80 16.57
N ASN A 223 8.01 25.99 16.73
CA ASN A 223 7.34 27.15 17.35
C ASN A 223 6.18 27.72 16.54
N GLY A 224 6.00 27.29 15.28
CA GLY A 224 4.91 27.72 14.40
C GLY A 224 5.10 27.21 12.98
N PHE A 225 4.05 27.29 12.18
CA PHE A 225 4.08 26.76 10.81
C PHE A 225 4.91 27.63 9.84
N PHE A 226 4.78 28.96 9.88
CA PHE A 226 5.52 29.96 9.07
C PHE A 226 5.66 29.58 7.57
N GLY A 227 4.69 28.84 7.03
CA GLY A 227 4.67 28.43 5.63
C GLY A 227 5.58 27.24 5.28
N LYS A 228 6.20 26.56 6.27
CA LYS A 228 7.04 25.37 6.04
C LYS A 228 6.86 24.33 7.15
N MET A 229 7.18 23.07 6.82
CA MET A 229 7.36 21.98 7.77
C MET A 229 8.78 21.42 7.59
N ASP A 230 9.51 21.30 8.69
CA ASP A 230 10.82 20.66 8.69
C ASP A 230 10.63 19.15 8.98
N PHE A 231 11.41 18.33 8.29
CA PHE A 231 11.39 16.88 8.43
C PHE A 231 12.74 16.35 8.86
N THR A 232 12.72 15.35 9.72
CA THR A 232 13.87 14.47 9.97
C THR A 232 13.68 13.20 9.19
N GLU A 233 14.67 12.81 8.40
CA GLU A 233 14.67 11.59 7.59
C GLU A 233 15.49 10.53 8.31
N THR A 234 14.93 9.33 8.43
CA THR A 234 15.59 8.22 9.12
C THR A 234 15.49 6.96 8.25
N LEU A 235 16.62 6.31 8.01
CA LEU A 235 16.68 4.99 7.38
C LEU A 235 16.57 3.92 8.46
N ILE A 236 15.54 3.10 8.36
CA ILE A 236 15.31 1.98 9.29
C ILE A 236 15.51 0.68 8.53
N PRO A 237 16.60 -0.07 8.81
CA PRO A 237 16.84 -1.36 8.18
C PRO A 237 15.84 -2.40 8.69
N TYR A 238 15.31 -3.21 7.78
CA TYR A 238 14.37 -4.28 8.06
C TYR A 238 14.83 -5.57 7.41
N GLN A 239 14.92 -6.65 8.18
CA GLN A 239 15.21 -7.98 7.67
C GLN A 239 13.90 -8.64 7.26
N TRP A 240 13.64 -8.73 5.94
CA TRP A 240 12.42 -9.32 5.42
C TRP A 240 12.45 -10.86 5.48
N SER A 241 11.27 -11.46 5.47
CA SER A 241 11.07 -12.90 5.35
C SER A 241 9.90 -13.18 4.41
N ILE A 242 10.10 -14.07 3.45
CA ILE A 242 9.08 -14.42 2.44
C ILE A 242 8.53 -15.83 2.57
N ASP A 243 9.08 -16.67 3.43
CA ASP A 243 8.76 -18.10 3.53
C ASP A 243 7.28 -18.34 3.91
N TRP A 244 6.68 -17.40 4.61
CA TRP A 244 5.29 -17.47 5.06
C TRP A 244 4.27 -17.07 3.98
N ILE A 245 4.69 -16.34 2.93
CA ILE A 245 3.79 -15.78 1.91
C ILE A 245 3.11 -16.86 1.07
N PRO A 246 3.81 -17.89 0.53
CA PRO A 246 3.19 -18.89 -0.32
C PRO A 246 2.02 -19.63 0.34
N ASP A 247 2.15 -19.99 1.62
CA ASP A 247 1.09 -20.69 2.36
C ASP A 247 -0.13 -19.79 2.57
N ARG A 248 0.09 -18.48 2.83
CA ARG A 248 -1.00 -17.51 2.97
C ARG A 248 -1.69 -17.20 1.66
N VAL A 249 -0.95 -17.12 0.56
CA VAL A 249 -1.54 -17.00 -0.79
C VAL A 249 -2.36 -18.24 -1.14
N GLN A 250 -1.86 -19.44 -0.82
CA GLN A 250 -2.61 -20.68 -1.02
C GLN A 250 -3.92 -20.67 -0.23
N SER A 251 -3.87 -20.32 1.06
CA SER A 251 -5.07 -20.19 1.91
C SER A 251 -6.06 -19.15 1.35
N MET A 252 -5.56 -18.03 0.83
CA MET A 252 -6.39 -16.99 0.18
C MET A 252 -7.12 -17.54 -1.05
N ILE A 253 -6.46 -18.36 -1.86
CA ILE A 253 -7.06 -19.03 -3.03
C ILE A 253 -8.14 -20.01 -2.59
N GLU A 254 -7.91 -20.79 -1.56
CA GLU A 254 -8.87 -21.74 -1.00
C GLU A 254 -10.13 -21.03 -0.51
N VAL A 255 -9.96 -19.91 0.21
CA VAL A 255 -11.06 -19.06 0.66
C VAL A 255 -11.85 -18.52 -0.53
N MET A 256 -11.20 -18.03 -1.58
CA MET A 256 -11.89 -17.51 -2.77
C MET A 256 -12.66 -18.60 -3.52
N ASN A 257 -12.21 -19.85 -3.50
CA ASN A 257 -12.87 -20.99 -4.15
C ASN A 257 -13.93 -21.65 -3.28
N SER A 258 -14.03 -21.27 -2.01
CA SER A 258 -15.02 -21.82 -1.08
C SER A 258 -16.43 -21.36 -1.44
N SER A 259 -17.42 -22.25 -1.32
CA SER A 259 -18.84 -21.89 -1.37
C SER A 259 -19.37 -21.34 -0.04
N LYS A 260 -18.57 -21.46 1.04
CA LYS A 260 -18.92 -20.97 2.38
C LYS A 260 -18.25 -19.63 2.63
N ILE A 261 -19.04 -18.64 3.03
CA ILE A 261 -18.51 -17.35 3.51
C ILE A 261 -17.71 -17.60 4.81
N PRO A 262 -16.45 -17.16 4.90
CA PRO A 262 -15.65 -17.33 6.10
C PRO A 262 -16.26 -16.64 7.34
N ASP A 263 -15.85 -17.10 8.51
CA ASP A 263 -16.16 -16.40 9.74
C ASP A 263 -15.37 -15.08 9.83
N SER A 264 -15.94 -14.08 10.48
CA SER A 264 -15.25 -12.80 10.67
C SER A 264 -14.17 -12.92 11.74
N ASN A 265 -13.05 -12.21 11.53
CA ASN A 265 -12.13 -11.97 12.65
C ASN A 265 -12.91 -11.25 13.77
N PRO A 266 -12.90 -11.74 15.02
CA PRO A 266 -13.64 -11.13 16.14
C PRO A 266 -13.30 -9.66 16.39
N SER A 267 -12.07 -9.25 16.09
CA SER A 267 -11.58 -7.87 16.24
C SER A 267 -11.82 -6.99 14.99
N CYS A 268 -12.46 -7.52 13.94
CA CYS A 268 -12.68 -6.75 12.71
C CYS A 268 -13.78 -5.71 12.91
N LYS A 269 -13.39 -4.44 12.95
CA LYS A 269 -14.29 -3.28 13.12
C LYS A 269 -15.33 -3.18 11.99
N ASN A 270 -14.94 -3.47 10.74
CA ASN A 270 -15.85 -3.44 9.59
C ASN A 270 -16.98 -4.46 9.73
N CYS A 271 -16.65 -5.70 10.12
CA CYS A 271 -17.64 -6.74 10.35
C CYS A 271 -18.53 -6.41 11.55
N ALA A 272 -17.97 -5.89 12.63
CA ALA A 272 -18.72 -5.45 13.81
C ALA A 272 -19.71 -4.33 13.45
N TYR A 273 -19.24 -3.31 12.73
CA TYR A 273 -20.10 -2.21 12.27
C TYR A 273 -21.21 -2.70 11.33
N ALA A 274 -20.87 -3.49 10.33
CA ALA A 274 -21.85 -4.02 9.36
C ALA A 274 -22.95 -4.86 10.07
N LYS A 275 -22.55 -5.73 11.00
CA LYS A 275 -23.49 -6.52 11.81
C LYS A 275 -24.40 -5.63 12.63
N GLN A 276 -23.84 -4.64 13.32
CA GLN A 276 -24.62 -3.74 14.17
C GLN A 276 -25.54 -2.84 13.33
N ARG A 277 -25.05 -2.29 12.21
CA ARG A 277 -25.83 -1.44 11.30
C ARG A 277 -27.04 -2.18 10.70
N ALA A 278 -26.90 -3.46 10.39
CA ALA A 278 -27.99 -4.28 9.86
C ALA A 278 -29.13 -4.55 10.87
N MET A 279 -28.91 -4.28 12.15
CA MET A 279 -29.96 -4.43 13.20
C MET A 279 -30.87 -3.20 13.30
N PHE A 280 -30.49 -2.08 12.65
CA PHE A 280 -31.29 -0.86 12.61
C PHE A 280 -31.84 -0.65 11.20
N PRO A 281 -33.14 -0.42 11.04
CA PRO A 281 -33.79 -0.21 9.73
C PRO A 281 -33.32 1.09 9.05
#